data_30bbd2c665f9bd3bc01617b3bf3d5209
#
_entry.id   30bbd2c665f9bd3bc01617b3bf3d5209
#
_cell.length_a   1.000
_cell.length_b   1.000
_cell.length_c   1.000
_cell.angle_alpha   90.00
_cell.angle_beta   90.00
_cell.angle_gamma   90.00
#
_symmetry.space_group_name_H-M   'P 1'
#
loop_
_entity.id
_entity.type
_entity.pdbx_description
1 polymer ?
#
loop_
_entity_poly.entity_id
_entity_poly.type
_entity_poly.pdbx_seq_one_letter_code
_entity_poly.pdbx_strand_id
1 'polypeptide(L)'
;MCRNYKCAPLPFMGQKRYFLRDFTEVLETMEGEIDTVVDLFGGSGLLSHTAKRVLPGCRVIYNDFDRYVDRLAAVEQTNEILRVIKDRITGLEPNQRLTDSQRADVLAIVADYEKRLGYVDILTIGRSVLFSGKWVTSLEELRKHTMYNRVRPGGYECVGYLDGLEVVHMDYRELFERERGNSRALFVLDPPYLTTECGMYENYWKLTDYLNVLRLLKGTKYVYFTSDKSQIVELCQWLADEYREAAPMWGAEVRQRTNTLNYQAKFNDMMITRL
;
A
#
# COMPACT_ATOMS: atom_id res chain seq x y z
N MET A 1 18.90 -6.94 -14.44
CA MET A 1 18.73 -5.81 -13.48
C MET A 1 17.25 -5.63 -13.22
N CYS A 2 16.82 -5.69 -11.97
CA CYS A 2 15.43 -5.44 -11.60
C CYS A 2 15.04 -4.01 -11.93
N ARG A 3 13.88 -3.80 -12.56
CA ARG A 3 13.37 -2.46 -12.93
C ARG A 3 13.14 -1.64 -11.65
N ASN A 4 13.56 -0.38 -11.65
CA ASN A 4 13.37 0.50 -10.49
C ASN A 4 11.97 1.11 -10.51
N TYR A 5 11.05 0.59 -9.69
CA TYR A 5 9.72 1.13 -9.51
C TYR A 5 9.72 2.24 -8.46
N LYS A 6 9.33 3.45 -8.85
CA LYS A 6 9.17 4.61 -7.95
C LYS A 6 7.75 4.77 -7.41
N CYS A 7 6.85 3.91 -7.85
CA CYS A 7 5.47 3.77 -7.36
C CYS A 7 4.99 2.35 -7.61
N ALA A 8 3.95 1.95 -6.91
CA ALA A 8 3.31 0.66 -7.15
C ALA A 8 2.82 0.54 -8.60
N PRO A 9 2.97 -0.62 -9.26
CA PRO A 9 2.53 -0.85 -10.64
C PRO A 9 1.04 -0.59 -10.86
N LEU A 10 0.22 -1.05 -9.93
CA LEU A 10 -1.22 -0.86 -9.94
C LEU A 10 -1.66 0.17 -8.89
N PRO A 11 -2.83 0.81 -9.07
CA PRO A 11 -3.36 1.73 -8.08
C PRO A 11 -3.46 1.08 -6.70
N PHE A 12 -2.91 1.74 -5.69
CA PHE A 12 -2.97 1.33 -4.31
C PHE A 12 -3.07 2.56 -3.41
N MET A 13 -3.98 2.52 -2.42
CA MET A 13 -4.15 3.61 -1.46
C MET A 13 -3.07 3.53 -0.38
N GLY A 14 -2.52 4.68 0.00
CA GLY A 14 -1.55 4.73 1.11
C GLY A 14 -0.11 4.33 0.76
N GLN A 15 0.21 4.06 -0.52
CA GLN A 15 1.60 3.72 -0.89
C GLN A 15 2.60 4.82 -0.47
N LYS A 16 3.73 4.42 0.09
CA LYS A 16 4.74 5.30 0.70
C LYS A 16 5.75 5.90 -0.30
N ARG A 17 5.32 6.20 -1.53
CA ARG A 17 6.20 6.68 -2.61
C ARG A 17 6.98 7.96 -2.26
N TYR A 18 6.44 8.80 -1.39
CA TYR A 18 7.09 10.04 -0.98
C TYR A 18 8.21 9.82 0.05
N PHE A 19 8.24 8.65 0.70
CA PHE A 19 9.28 8.26 1.63
C PHE A 19 10.37 7.36 1.02
N LEU A 20 10.30 7.01 -0.26
CA LEU A 20 11.25 6.07 -0.86
C LEU A 20 12.71 6.54 -0.72
N ARG A 21 12.96 7.85 -0.82
CA ARG A 21 14.29 8.41 -0.62
C ARG A 21 14.74 8.22 0.84
N ASP A 22 13.93 8.66 1.78
CA ASP A 22 14.24 8.57 3.21
C ASP A 22 14.42 7.11 3.64
N PHE A 23 13.56 6.22 3.11
CA PHE A 23 13.65 4.78 3.38
C PHE A 23 14.91 4.15 2.77
N THR A 24 15.30 4.56 1.55
CA THR A 24 16.55 4.14 0.92
C THR A 24 17.76 4.56 1.76
N GLU A 25 17.81 5.82 2.22
CA GLU A 25 18.88 6.32 3.09
C GLU A 25 19.00 5.48 4.38
N VAL A 26 17.88 5.12 5.01
CA VAL A 26 17.87 4.24 6.19
C VAL A 26 18.43 2.86 5.85
N LEU A 27 18.00 2.25 4.76
CA LEU A 27 18.48 0.92 4.36
C LEU A 27 19.99 0.92 4.06
N GLU A 28 20.49 1.97 3.40
CA GLU A 28 21.92 2.13 3.09
C GLU A 28 22.78 2.21 4.37
N THR A 29 22.29 2.88 5.43
CA THR A 29 22.98 2.91 6.72
C THR A 29 23.02 1.55 7.41
N MET A 30 22.13 0.63 7.05
CA MET A 30 22.00 -0.71 7.63
C MET A 30 22.72 -1.79 6.81
N GLU A 31 23.39 -1.42 5.70
CA GLU A 31 24.12 -2.38 4.88
C GLU A 31 25.20 -3.10 5.70
N GLY A 32 25.17 -4.44 5.67
CA GLY A 32 26.07 -5.29 6.47
C GLY A 32 25.64 -5.51 7.93
N GLU A 33 24.77 -4.67 8.50
CA GLU A 33 24.25 -4.83 9.86
C GLU A 33 22.99 -5.71 9.92
N ILE A 34 22.17 -5.68 8.87
CA ILE A 34 20.98 -6.54 8.73
C ILE A 34 21.16 -7.56 7.63
N ASP A 35 20.46 -8.68 7.74
CA ASP A 35 20.37 -9.75 6.72
C ASP A 35 18.93 -10.02 6.29
N THR A 36 17.97 -9.49 7.03
CA THR A 36 16.53 -9.72 6.78
C THR A 36 15.75 -8.43 6.94
N VAL A 37 14.85 -8.14 5.99
CA VAL A 37 13.84 -7.09 6.08
C VAL A 37 12.47 -7.76 6.10
N VAL A 38 11.65 -7.45 7.10
CA VAL A 38 10.32 -8.04 7.30
C VAL A 38 9.26 -6.96 7.19
N ASP A 39 8.57 -6.93 6.06
CA ASP A 39 7.46 -6.00 5.80
C ASP A 39 6.15 -6.62 6.30
N LEU A 40 5.76 -6.25 7.54
CA LEU A 40 4.62 -6.84 8.23
C LEU A 40 3.26 -6.41 7.64
N PHE A 41 3.23 -5.25 6.97
CA PHE A 41 2.04 -4.65 6.36
C PHE A 41 2.36 -4.25 4.92
N GLY A 42 2.73 -5.23 4.10
CA GLY A 42 3.37 -4.99 2.80
C GLY A 42 2.54 -4.21 1.78
N GLY A 43 1.21 -4.26 1.88
CA GLY A 43 0.27 -3.50 1.03
C GLY A 43 0.59 -3.66 -0.46
N SER A 44 1.04 -2.60 -1.12
CA SER A 44 1.44 -2.67 -2.53
C SER A 44 2.81 -3.31 -2.80
N GLY A 45 3.57 -3.70 -1.78
CA GLY A 45 4.93 -4.23 -1.92
C GLY A 45 6.00 -3.19 -2.28
N LEU A 46 5.68 -1.89 -2.30
CA LEU A 46 6.62 -0.86 -2.76
C LEU A 46 7.84 -0.71 -1.85
N LEU A 47 7.66 -0.83 -0.54
CA LEU A 47 8.75 -0.78 0.43
C LEU A 47 9.61 -2.05 0.33
N SER A 48 8.98 -3.23 0.24
CA SER A 48 9.67 -4.51 0.04
C SER A 48 10.48 -4.53 -1.25
N HIS A 49 9.90 -4.06 -2.38
CA HIS A 49 10.61 -3.88 -3.65
C HIS A 49 11.83 -2.98 -3.48
N THR A 50 11.66 -1.84 -2.80
CA THR A 50 12.75 -0.89 -2.56
C THR A 50 13.84 -1.51 -1.70
N ALA A 51 13.47 -2.23 -0.63
CA ALA A 51 14.42 -2.92 0.25
C ALA A 51 15.25 -3.96 -0.53
N LYS A 52 14.59 -4.79 -1.35
CA LYS A 52 15.29 -5.79 -2.17
C LYS A 52 16.25 -5.17 -3.19
N ARG A 53 15.89 -4.04 -3.76
CA ARG A 53 16.73 -3.33 -4.71
C ARG A 53 17.95 -2.67 -4.05
N VAL A 54 17.79 -2.11 -2.85
CA VAL A 54 18.87 -1.44 -2.11
C VAL A 54 19.80 -2.45 -1.46
N LEU A 55 19.23 -3.51 -0.88
CA LEU A 55 19.94 -4.57 -0.18
C LEU A 55 19.72 -5.93 -0.88
N PRO A 56 20.31 -6.16 -2.06
CA PRO A 56 20.02 -7.37 -2.86
C PRO A 56 20.46 -8.66 -2.17
N GLY A 57 21.41 -8.60 -1.25
CA GLY A 57 21.88 -9.73 -0.45
C GLY A 57 20.95 -10.09 0.71
N CYS A 58 20.06 -9.20 1.14
CA CYS A 58 19.14 -9.45 2.23
C CYS A 58 17.97 -10.35 1.80
N ARG A 59 17.50 -11.16 2.73
CA ARG A 59 16.19 -11.80 2.65
C ARG A 59 15.14 -10.73 2.90
N VAL A 60 14.20 -10.56 1.98
CA VAL A 60 13.11 -9.60 2.12
C VAL A 60 11.79 -10.35 2.10
N ILE A 61 11.05 -10.28 3.21
CA ILE A 61 9.76 -10.93 3.40
C ILE A 61 8.68 -9.88 3.21
N TYR A 62 7.83 -10.11 2.23
CA TYR A 62 6.69 -9.27 1.89
C TYR A 62 5.38 -9.97 2.33
N ASN A 63 4.71 -9.43 3.33
CA ASN A 63 3.42 -9.93 3.78
C ASN A 63 2.29 -9.31 2.96
N ASP A 64 1.81 -10.06 1.97
CA ASP A 64 0.74 -9.67 1.06
C ASP A 64 -0.65 -9.98 1.64
N PHE A 65 -1.00 -9.32 2.74
CA PHE A 65 -2.29 -9.52 3.39
C PHE A 65 -3.47 -9.10 2.48
N ASP A 66 -3.29 -8.04 1.70
CA ASP A 66 -4.29 -7.46 0.80
C ASP A 66 -4.39 -8.16 -0.56
N ARG A 67 -3.67 -9.27 -0.75
CA ARG A 67 -3.64 -10.04 -2.02
C ARG A 67 -3.29 -9.19 -3.25
N TYR A 68 -2.34 -8.28 -3.09
CA TYR A 68 -1.87 -7.46 -4.19
C TYR A 68 -1.19 -8.28 -5.30
N VAL A 69 -0.61 -9.44 -4.94
CA VAL A 69 -0.03 -10.41 -5.89
C VAL A 69 -1.08 -10.91 -6.88
N ASP A 70 -2.30 -11.18 -6.43
CA ASP A 70 -3.40 -11.64 -7.31
C ASP A 70 -3.74 -10.56 -8.35
N ARG A 71 -3.71 -9.28 -7.94
CA ARG A 71 -3.93 -8.13 -8.84
C ARG A 71 -2.80 -8.00 -9.86
N LEU A 72 -1.54 -8.20 -9.44
CA LEU A 72 -0.39 -8.20 -10.34
C LEU A 72 -0.45 -9.36 -11.33
N ALA A 73 -0.87 -10.55 -10.90
CA ALA A 73 -1.06 -11.69 -11.79
C ALA A 73 -2.14 -11.45 -12.86
N ALA A 74 -3.15 -10.62 -12.54
CA ALA A 74 -4.23 -10.26 -13.45
C ALA A 74 -3.93 -9.03 -14.32
N VAL A 75 -2.68 -8.53 -14.38
CA VAL A 75 -2.36 -7.27 -15.06
C VAL A 75 -2.63 -7.31 -16.55
N GLU A 76 -2.30 -8.41 -17.22
CA GLU A 76 -2.53 -8.55 -18.67
C GLU A 76 -4.04 -8.57 -18.99
N GLN A 77 -4.79 -9.33 -18.23
CA GLN A 77 -6.25 -9.37 -18.30
C GLN A 77 -6.88 -8.01 -18.02
N THR A 78 -6.40 -7.32 -16.99
CA THR A 78 -6.86 -5.95 -16.66
C THR A 78 -6.60 -4.98 -17.80
N ASN A 79 -5.42 -5.07 -18.44
CA ASN A 79 -5.09 -4.27 -19.62
C ASN A 79 -6.01 -4.58 -20.81
N GLU A 80 -6.34 -5.85 -21.03
CA GLU A 80 -7.28 -6.25 -22.07
C GLU A 80 -8.66 -5.64 -21.83
N ILE A 81 -9.20 -5.78 -20.62
CA ILE A 81 -10.49 -5.20 -20.23
C ILE A 81 -10.50 -3.69 -20.44
N LEU A 82 -9.43 -2.99 -20.00
CA LEU A 82 -9.33 -1.54 -20.17
C LEU A 82 -9.24 -1.13 -21.64
N ARG A 83 -8.61 -1.92 -22.49
CA ARG A 83 -8.58 -1.70 -23.95
C ARG A 83 -9.98 -1.83 -24.53
N VAL A 84 -10.72 -2.89 -24.22
CA VAL A 84 -12.11 -3.10 -24.67
C VAL A 84 -13.02 -1.97 -24.19
N ILE A 85 -12.88 -1.53 -22.94
CA ILE A 85 -13.61 -0.37 -22.39
C ILE A 85 -13.27 0.89 -23.21
N LYS A 86 -11.99 1.15 -23.46
CA LYS A 86 -11.52 2.33 -24.19
C LYS A 86 -12.09 2.37 -25.62
N ASP A 87 -12.11 1.23 -26.29
CA ASP A 87 -12.68 1.13 -27.65
C ASP A 87 -14.20 1.43 -27.63
N ARG A 88 -14.91 1.01 -26.58
CA ARG A 88 -16.34 1.25 -26.43
C ARG A 88 -16.69 2.71 -26.13
N ILE A 89 -15.79 3.45 -25.46
CA ILE A 89 -15.97 4.87 -25.14
C ILE A 89 -15.20 5.81 -26.08
N THR A 90 -14.85 5.32 -27.28
CA THR A 90 -14.16 6.12 -28.31
C THR A 90 -14.95 7.40 -28.62
N GLY A 91 -14.23 8.50 -28.86
CA GLY A 91 -14.79 9.82 -29.15
C GLY A 91 -15.12 10.68 -27.94
N LEU A 92 -14.93 10.17 -26.72
CA LEU A 92 -15.02 10.99 -25.51
C LEU A 92 -13.66 11.62 -25.19
N GLU A 93 -13.69 12.89 -24.81
CA GLU A 93 -12.52 13.58 -24.28
C GLU A 93 -12.08 13.03 -22.93
N PRO A 94 -10.80 13.17 -22.56
CA PRO A 94 -10.31 12.79 -21.23
C PRO A 94 -11.12 13.47 -20.12
N ASN A 95 -11.53 12.70 -19.12
CA ASN A 95 -12.39 13.10 -17.99
C ASN A 95 -13.84 13.49 -18.38
N GLN A 96 -14.25 13.31 -19.62
CA GLN A 96 -15.65 13.49 -20.00
C GLN A 96 -16.52 12.40 -19.36
N ARG A 97 -17.71 12.79 -18.91
CA ARG A 97 -18.70 11.86 -18.33
C ARG A 97 -19.23 10.91 -19.41
N LEU A 98 -19.33 9.64 -19.08
CA LEU A 98 -19.98 8.63 -19.92
C LEU A 98 -21.48 8.87 -19.96
N THR A 99 -22.09 8.60 -21.11
CA THR A 99 -23.56 8.49 -21.23
C THR A 99 -24.07 7.26 -20.48
N ASP A 100 -25.36 7.18 -20.21
CA ASP A 100 -25.94 6.03 -19.53
C ASP A 100 -25.77 4.74 -20.34
N SER A 101 -25.85 4.82 -21.69
CA SER A 101 -25.57 3.69 -22.56
C SER A 101 -24.12 3.22 -22.46
N GLN A 102 -23.15 4.12 -22.56
CA GLN A 102 -21.74 3.80 -22.45
C GLN A 102 -21.38 3.22 -21.06
N ARG A 103 -22.00 3.79 -20.00
CA ARG A 103 -21.85 3.25 -18.65
C ARG A 103 -22.41 1.83 -18.54
N ALA A 104 -23.58 1.55 -19.13
CA ALA A 104 -24.16 0.21 -19.17
C ALA A 104 -23.24 -0.78 -19.92
N ASP A 105 -22.66 -0.34 -21.05
CA ASP A 105 -21.69 -1.14 -21.81
C ASP A 105 -20.45 -1.49 -20.97
N VAL A 106 -19.86 -0.51 -20.28
CA VAL A 106 -18.71 -0.75 -19.39
C VAL A 106 -19.04 -1.76 -18.30
N LEU A 107 -20.20 -1.64 -17.66
CA LEU A 107 -20.63 -2.58 -16.63
C LEU A 107 -20.88 -3.98 -17.19
N ALA A 108 -21.43 -4.09 -18.40
CA ALA A 108 -21.65 -5.37 -19.08
C ALA A 108 -20.32 -6.04 -19.44
N ILE A 109 -19.34 -5.27 -19.94
CA ILE A 109 -17.98 -5.77 -20.23
C ILE A 109 -17.35 -6.37 -18.96
N VAL A 110 -17.31 -5.59 -17.87
CA VAL A 110 -16.71 -6.04 -16.61
C VAL A 110 -17.40 -7.29 -16.06
N ALA A 111 -18.74 -7.32 -16.08
CA ALA A 111 -19.53 -8.46 -15.63
C ALA A 111 -19.27 -9.71 -16.47
N ASP A 112 -19.14 -9.58 -17.80
CA ASP A 112 -18.82 -10.70 -18.67
C ASP A 112 -17.44 -11.29 -18.39
N TYR A 113 -16.44 -10.43 -18.22
CA TYR A 113 -15.09 -10.88 -17.86
C TYR A 113 -15.05 -11.54 -16.47
N GLU A 114 -15.73 -10.96 -15.46
CA GLU A 114 -15.83 -11.55 -14.13
C GLU A 114 -16.48 -12.92 -14.15
N LYS A 115 -17.58 -13.07 -14.91
CA LYS A 115 -18.26 -14.37 -15.09
C LYS A 115 -17.39 -15.42 -15.76
N ARG A 116 -16.59 -15.03 -16.78
CA ARG A 116 -15.75 -15.95 -17.55
C ARG A 116 -14.48 -16.38 -16.81
N LEU A 117 -13.89 -15.47 -16.06
CA LEU A 117 -12.55 -15.61 -15.49
C LEU A 117 -12.56 -15.86 -13.98
N GLY A 118 -13.70 -15.63 -13.32
CA GLY A 118 -13.87 -15.82 -11.88
C GLY A 118 -13.25 -14.70 -11.02
N TYR A 119 -12.37 -13.88 -11.60
CA TYR A 119 -11.73 -12.73 -10.93
C TYR A 119 -11.46 -11.61 -11.93
N VAL A 120 -11.65 -10.37 -11.48
CA VAL A 120 -11.30 -9.13 -12.20
C VAL A 120 -10.79 -8.10 -11.20
N ASP A 121 -9.68 -7.42 -11.49
CA ASP A 121 -9.20 -6.32 -10.64
C ASP A 121 -10.11 -5.09 -10.78
N ILE A 122 -11.26 -5.15 -10.10
CA ILE A 122 -12.28 -4.09 -10.08
C ILE A 122 -11.69 -2.77 -9.58
N LEU A 123 -10.73 -2.82 -8.65
CA LEU A 123 -10.12 -1.63 -8.10
C LEU A 123 -9.35 -0.85 -9.19
N THR A 124 -8.53 -1.52 -9.99
CA THR A 124 -7.79 -0.89 -11.08
C THR A 124 -8.73 -0.39 -12.19
N ILE A 125 -9.75 -1.18 -12.55
CA ILE A 125 -10.77 -0.77 -13.52
C ILE A 125 -11.54 0.45 -12.99
N GLY A 126 -12.00 0.41 -11.74
CA GLY A 126 -12.70 1.52 -11.11
C GLY A 126 -11.87 2.82 -11.14
N ARG A 127 -10.58 2.75 -10.82
CA ARG A 127 -9.67 3.91 -10.92
C ARG A 127 -9.52 4.46 -12.33
N SER A 128 -9.82 3.66 -13.34
CA SER A 128 -9.75 4.03 -14.76
C SER A 128 -11.07 4.61 -15.31
N VAL A 129 -12.16 4.53 -14.55
CA VAL A 129 -13.47 5.07 -14.96
C VAL A 129 -14.15 5.94 -13.92
N LEU A 130 -13.61 6.05 -12.69
CA LEU A 130 -14.16 6.89 -11.63
C LEU A 130 -13.29 8.12 -11.37
N PHE A 131 -13.88 9.17 -10.82
CA PHE A 131 -13.13 10.34 -10.39
C PHE A 131 -12.22 10.04 -9.20
N SER A 132 -11.18 10.88 -9.04
CA SER A 132 -10.23 10.83 -7.95
C SER A 132 -10.92 10.72 -6.58
N GLY A 133 -10.38 9.87 -5.72
CA GLY A 133 -10.91 9.64 -4.36
C GLY A 133 -11.98 8.55 -4.25
N LYS A 134 -12.47 8.00 -5.36
CA LYS A 134 -13.38 6.84 -5.33
C LYS A 134 -12.58 5.55 -5.46
N TRP A 135 -12.78 4.68 -4.51
CA TRP A 135 -12.21 3.33 -4.47
C TRP A 135 -13.38 2.35 -4.40
N VAL A 136 -13.38 1.37 -5.26
CA VAL A 136 -14.40 0.33 -5.32
C VAL A 136 -13.73 -1.03 -5.44
N THR A 137 -14.27 -2.02 -4.75
CA THR A 137 -13.71 -3.37 -4.69
C THR A 137 -14.64 -4.42 -5.31
N SER A 138 -15.86 -4.02 -5.67
CA SER A 138 -16.84 -4.92 -6.29
C SER A 138 -17.56 -4.26 -7.47
N LEU A 139 -18.07 -5.10 -8.38
CA LEU A 139 -18.91 -4.64 -9.48
C LEU A 139 -20.21 -3.97 -8.98
N GLU A 140 -20.73 -4.44 -7.83
CA GLU A 140 -21.91 -3.85 -7.21
C GLU A 140 -21.66 -2.39 -6.77
N GLU A 141 -20.50 -2.14 -6.14
CA GLU A 141 -20.09 -0.79 -5.78
C GLU A 141 -19.85 0.07 -7.03
N LEU A 142 -19.16 -0.49 -8.04
CA LEU A 142 -18.90 0.21 -9.30
C LEU A 142 -20.22 0.69 -9.97
N ARG A 143 -21.28 -0.11 -9.87
CA ARG A 143 -22.62 0.21 -10.39
C ARG A 143 -23.26 1.45 -9.74
N LYS A 144 -22.86 1.83 -8.53
CA LYS A 144 -23.42 2.97 -7.79
C LYS A 144 -22.85 4.32 -8.22
N HIS A 145 -21.79 4.33 -9.07
CA HIS A 145 -21.05 5.52 -9.41
C HIS A 145 -21.26 6.00 -10.85
N THR A 146 -21.17 7.32 -11.02
CA THR A 146 -21.03 7.96 -12.34
C THR A 146 -19.63 7.67 -12.88
N MET A 147 -19.54 7.35 -14.17
CA MET A 147 -18.29 7.01 -14.84
C MET A 147 -17.81 8.10 -15.79
N TYR A 148 -16.51 8.11 -16.05
CA TYR A 148 -15.80 9.10 -16.85
C TYR A 148 -14.72 8.44 -17.71
N ASN A 149 -14.37 9.04 -18.85
CA ASN A 149 -13.24 8.59 -19.64
C ASN A 149 -11.91 8.95 -18.96
N ARG A 150 -11.39 8.03 -18.16
CA ARG A 150 -10.10 8.14 -17.45
C ARG A 150 -9.15 7.00 -17.77
N VAL A 151 -9.50 6.19 -18.77
CA VAL A 151 -8.65 5.09 -19.20
C VAL A 151 -7.34 5.65 -19.77
N ARG A 152 -6.23 5.31 -19.14
CA ARG A 152 -4.90 5.76 -19.56
C ARG A 152 -4.54 5.18 -20.93
N PRO A 153 -3.74 5.89 -21.76
CA PRO A 153 -3.32 5.40 -23.10
C PRO A 153 -2.46 4.15 -23.04
N GLY A 154 -1.53 4.07 -22.07
CA GLY A 154 -0.68 2.90 -21.84
C GLY A 154 -1.28 1.98 -20.79
N GLY A 155 -1.05 0.69 -20.91
CA GLY A 155 -1.44 -0.29 -19.91
C GLY A 155 -0.64 -0.19 -18.61
N TYR A 156 -0.83 -1.16 -17.76
CA TYR A 156 -0.04 -1.38 -16.53
C TYR A 156 1.04 -2.41 -16.80
N GLU A 157 2.20 -2.24 -16.18
CA GLU A 157 3.33 -3.16 -16.25
C GLU A 157 3.83 -3.47 -14.85
N CYS A 158 4.14 -4.74 -14.58
CA CYS A 158 4.64 -5.18 -13.28
C CYS A 158 5.84 -6.14 -13.38
N VAL A 159 6.52 -6.17 -14.52
CA VAL A 159 7.63 -7.09 -14.79
C VAL A 159 8.75 -6.91 -13.76
N GLY A 160 9.09 -8.00 -13.04
CA GLY A 160 10.17 -8.01 -12.06
C GLY A 160 9.87 -7.24 -10.77
N TYR A 161 8.62 -6.83 -10.53
CA TYR A 161 8.28 -6.00 -9.37
C TYR A 161 8.49 -6.72 -8.03
N LEU A 162 8.16 -8.00 -7.96
CA LEU A 162 8.31 -8.81 -6.75
C LEU A 162 9.49 -9.79 -6.82
N ASP A 163 10.39 -9.64 -7.81
CA ASP A 163 11.51 -10.55 -7.97
C ASP A 163 12.41 -10.56 -6.74
N GLY A 164 12.71 -11.77 -6.27
CA GLY A 164 13.57 -12.02 -5.12
C GLY A 164 12.95 -11.73 -3.75
N LEU A 165 11.65 -11.42 -3.69
CA LEU A 165 10.90 -11.33 -2.44
C LEU A 165 10.40 -12.71 -1.99
N GLU A 166 10.43 -12.96 -0.68
CA GLU A 166 9.66 -14.03 -0.05
C GLU A 166 8.25 -13.51 0.22
N VAL A 167 7.30 -13.92 -0.61
CA VAL A 167 5.90 -13.52 -0.47
C VAL A 167 5.22 -14.46 0.51
N VAL A 168 4.59 -13.89 1.55
CA VAL A 168 3.80 -14.61 2.53
C VAL A 168 2.42 -13.97 2.66
N HIS A 169 1.45 -14.72 3.16
CA HIS A 169 0.10 -14.22 3.45
C HIS A 169 -0.32 -14.76 4.82
N MET A 170 -0.07 -13.98 5.87
CA MET A 170 -0.32 -14.38 7.24
C MET A 170 -0.61 -13.20 8.16
N ASP A 171 -1.11 -13.49 9.35
CA ASP A 171 -1.29 -12.47 10.39
C ASP A 171 0.07 -11.84 10.75
N TYR A 172 0.12 -10.52 10.84
CA TYR A 172 1.36 -9.78 11.14
C TYR A 172 2.00 -10.20 12.47
N ARG A 173 1.20 -10.63 13.45
CA ARG A 173 1.69 -11.11 14.75
C ARG A 173 2.41 -12.44 14.62
N GLU A 174 1.86 -13.35 13.81
CA GLU A 174 2.48 -14.65 13.52
C GLU A 174 3.80 -14.46 12.76
N LEU A 175 3.80 -13.58 11.76
CA LEU A 175 5.01 -13.26 11.01
C LEU A 175 6.07 -12.63 11.92
N PHE A 176 5.67 -11.69 12.79
CA PHE A 176 6.58 -11.09 13.74
C PHE A 176 7.18 -12.14 14.70
N GLU A 177 6.36 -13.00 15.31
CA GLU A 177 6.83 -14.05 16.22
C GLU A 177 7.78 -15.02 15.53
N ARG A 178 7.57 -15.32 14.25
CA ARG A 178 8.46 -16.16 13.44
C ARG A 178 9.85 -15.55 13.27
N GLU A 179 9.93 -14.24 13.07
CA GLU A 179 11.18 -13.56 12.70
C GLU A 179 11.85 -12.78 13.85
N ARG A 180 11.16 -12.53 14.99
CA ARG A 180 11.68 -11.71 16.10
C ARG A 180 12.97 -12.23 16.74
N GLY A 181 13.25 -13.51 16.60
CA GLY A 181 14.49 -14.12 17.10
C GLY A 181 15.74 -13.73 16.31
N ASN A 182 15.58 -13.16 15.13
CA ASN A 182 16.69 -12.67 14.31
C ASN A 182 17.09 -11.25 14.74
N SER A 183 18.19 -11.10 15.47
CA SER A 183 18.73 -9.80 15.89
C SER A 183 19.20 -8.91 14.73
N ARG A 184 19.33 -9.48 13.52
CA ARG A 184 19.70 -8.78 12.29
C ARG A 184 18.48 -8.49 11.39
N ALA A 185 17.25 -8.64 11.91
CA ALA A 185 16.04 -8.28 11.20
C ALA A 185 15.68 -6.79 11.40
N LEU A 186 15.30 -6.15 10.29
CA LEU A 186 14.62 -4.84 10.28
C LEU A 186 13.15 -5.06 10.00
N PHE A 187 12.28 -4.61 10.91
CA PHE A 187 10.84 -4.68 10.73
C PHE A 187 10.30 -3.40 10.09
N VAL A 188 9.51 -3.54 9.04
CA VAL A 188 8.80 -2.43 8.37
C VAL A 188 7.32 -2.54 8.71
N LEU A 189 6.75 -1.46 9.21
CA LEU A 189 5.38 -1.41 9.72
C LEU A 189 4.62 -0.22 9.12
N ASP A 190 3.56 -0.50 8.39
CA ASP A 190 2.63 0.50 7.85
C ASP A 190 1.18 0.07 8.14
N PRO A 191 0.79 -0.01 9.44
CA PRO A 191 -0.56 -0.42 9.81
C PRO A 191 -1.60 0.62 9.37
N PRO A 192 -2.88 0.24 9.25
CA PRO A 192 -3.98 1.19 9.04
C PRO A 192 -3.92 2.30 10.11
N TYR A 193 -4.19 3.56 9.73
CA TYR A 193 -4.08 4.66 10.67
C TYR A 193 -5.29 4.74 11.61
N LEU A 194 -5.03 4.91 12.92
CA LEU A 194 -6.07 5.12 13.92
C LEU A 194 -6.82 6.42 13.59
N THR A 195 -8.15 6.38 13.55
CA THR A 195 -9.05 7.51 13.21
C THR A 195 -9.20 7.87 11.74
N THR A 196 -8.51 7.21 10.80
CA THR A 196 -8.87 7.36 9.39
C THR A 196 -10.10 6.52 9.07
N GLU A 197 -11.01 7.05 8.23
CA GLU A 197 -12.16 6.29 7.74
C GLU A 197 -11.67 5.04 7.00
N CYS A 198 -11.74 3.90 7.67
CA CYS A 198 -11.26 2.61 7.16
C CYS A 198 -12.32 1.89 6.33
N GLY A 199 -13.17 2.62 5.59
CA GLY A 199 -14.26 2.06 4.79
C GLY A 199 -13.86 1.05 3.71
N MET A 200 -12.56 0.77 3.57
CA MET A 200 -12.00 -0.19 2.58
C MET A 200 -11.30 -1.38 3.22
N TYR A 201 -11.09 -1.38 4.52
CA TYR A 201 -10.50 -2.53 5.20
C TYR A 201 -11.62 -3.39 5.80
N GLU A 202 -11.63 -4.67 5.49
CA GLU A 202 -12.61 -5.64 6.02
C GLU A 202 -12.58 -5.75 7.57
N ASN A 203 -11.47 -5.31 8.20
CA ASN A 203 -11.29 -5.33 9.64
C ASN A 203 -11.12 -3.91 10.20
N TYR A 204 -12.08 -3.48 10.98
CA TYR A 204 -12.00 -2.25 11.75
C TYR A 204 -10.97 -2.40 12.87
N TRP A 205 -9.82 -1.72 12.75
CA TRP A 205 -8.77 -1.73 13.78
C TRP A 205 -9.25 -1.00 15.04
N LYS A 206 -9.09 -1.69 16.17
CA LYS A 206 -9.36 -1.15 17.50
C LYS A 206 -8.08 -0.61 18.12
N LEU A 207 -8.20 0.22 19.15
CA LEU A 207 -7.04 0.73 19.89
C LEU A 207 -6.11 -0.41 20.36
N THR A 208 -6.67 -1.56 20.76
CA THR A 208 -5.89 -2.74 21.16
C THR A 208 -5.00 -3.29 20.05
N ASP A 209 -5.40 -3.17 18.79
CA ASP A 209 -4.59 -3.63 17.65
C ASP A 209 -3.35 -2.74 17.50
N TYR A 210 -3.50 -1.42 17.65
CA TYR A 210 -2.37 -0.48 17.65
C TYR A 210 -1.45 -0.68 18.86
N LEU A 211 -1.99 -0.92 20.05
CA LEU A 211 -1.19 -1.22 21.23
C LEU A 211 -0.41 -2.53 21.05
N ASN A 212 -0.99 -3.52 20.38
CA ASN A 212 -0.28 -4.74 20.02
C ASN A 212 0.89 -4.44 19.07
N VAL A 213 0.69 -3.59 18.04
CA VAL A 213 1.80 -3.17 17.16
C VAL A 213 2.89 -2.45 17.95
N LEU A 214 2.55 -1.52 18.85
CA LEU A 214 3.53 -0.84 19.69
C LEU A 214 4.36 -1.81 20.55
N ARG A 215 3.73 -2.90 21.03
CA ARG A 215 4.46 -3.97 21.73
C ARG A 215 5.55 -4.62 20.88
N LEU A 216 5.31 -4.77 19.58
CA LEU A 216 6.27 -5.36 18.65
C LEU A 216 7.51 -4.48 18.47
N LEU A 217 7.36 -3.15 18.56
CA LEU A 217 8.47 -2.20 18.38
C LEU A 217 9.52 -2.28 19.49
N LYS A 218 9.14 -2.74 20.69
CA LYS A 218 10.03 -2.74 21.85
C LYS A 218 11.18 -3.75 21.66
N GLY A 219 12.41 -3.22 21.64
CA GLY A 219 13.62 -4.04 21.55
C GLY A 219 13.93 -4.55 20.14
N THR A 220 13.26 -4.00 19.11
CA THR A 220 13.51 -4.35 17.70
C THR A 220 14.06 -3.16 16.93
N LYS A 221 14.73 -3.43 15.80
CA LYS A 221 15.03 -2.42 14.78
C LYS A 221 13.80 -2.27 13.88
N TYR A 222 13.34 -1.04 13.68
CA TYR A 222 12.11 -0.84 12.88
C TYR A 222 12.09 0.46 12.08
N VAL A 223 11.27 0.42 11.02
CA VAL A 223 10.77 1.59 10.30
C VAL A 223 9.25 1.56 10.38
N TYR A 224 8.65 2.54 11.04
CA TYR A 224 7.21 2.64 11.28
C TYR A 224 6.63 3.84 10.55
N PHE A 225 5.56 3.62 9.78
CA PHE A 225 4.86 4.68 9.07
C PHE A 225 3.54 5.01 9.75
N THR A 226 3.23 6.30 9.83
CA THR A 226 1.98 6.83 10.39
C THR A 226 1.71 8.23 9.85
N SER A 227 0.76 8.94 10.42
CA SER A 227 0.50 10.34 10.11
C SER A 227 0.12 11.11 11.39
N ASP A 228 0.25 12.44 11.35
CA ASP A 228 -0.16 13.34 12.45
C ASP A 228 -1.68 13.33 12.70
N LYS A 229 -2.47 12.73 11.81
CA LYS A 229 -3.89 12.45 12.02
C LYS A 229 -4.13 11.27 12.95
N SER A 230 -3.12 10.45 13.19
CA SER A 230 -3.24 9.27 14.04
C SER A 230 -3.02 9.63 15.50
N GLN A 231 -3.98 9.37 16.36
CA GLN A 231 -3.85 9.54 17.82
C GLN A 231 -2.71 8.71 18.42
N ILE A 232 -2.16 7.75 17.66
CA ILE A 232 -1.04 6.93 18.10
C ILE A 232 0.23 7.77 18.34
N VAL A 233 0.43 8.85 17.58
CA VAL A 233 1.57 9.74 17.72
C VAL A 233 1.50 10.48 19.06
N GLU A 234 0.32 11.03 19.39
CA GLU A 234 0.08 11.71 20.67
C GLU A 234 0.26 10.74 21.86
N LEU A 235 -0.30 9.54 21.75
CA LEU A 235 -0.12 8.49 22.75
C LEU A 235 1.36 8.13 22.95
N CYS A 236 2.13 7.95 21.85
CA CYS A 236 3.54 7.61 21.94
C CYS A 236 4.37 8.76 22.55
N GLN A 237 4.03 10.01 22.26
CA GLN A 237 4.66 11.16 22.87
C GLN A 237 4.40 11.19 24.38
N TRP A 238 3.15 11.05 24.81
CA TRP A 238 2.79 10.98 26.21
C TRP A 238 3.51 9.84 26.93
N LEU A 239 3.56 8.64 26.33
CA LEU A 239 4.30 7.50 26.88
C LEU A 239 5.80 7.80 27.01
N ALA A 240 6.39 8.51 26.02
CA ALA A 240 7.80 8.89 26.06
C ALA A 240 8.10 9.88 27.20
N ASP A 241 7.20 10.83 27.44
CA ASP A 241 7.35 11.84 28.51
C ASP A 241 7.25 11.19 29.90
N GLU A 242 6.33 10.21 30.08
CA GLU A 242 6.07 9.56 31.37
C GLU A 242 7.02 8.39 31.66
N TYR A 243 7.32 7.56 30.67
CA TYR A 243 8.03 6.27 30.84
C TYR A 243 9.40 6.20 30.19
N ARG A 244 9.82 7.24 29.46
CA ARG A 244 11.14 7.36 28.81
C ARG A 244 11.54 6.07 28.08
N GLU A 245 12.67 5.47 28.47
CA GLU A 245 13.23 4.26 27.82
C GLU A 245 12.27 3.07 27.76
N ALA A 246 11.24 3.04 28.59
CA ALA A 246 10.22 2.00 28.55
C ALA A 246 9.18 2.23 27.43
N ALA A 247 9.10 3.46 26.88
CA ALA A 247 8.18 3.79 25.79
C ALA A 247 8.62 3.18 24.46
N PRO A 248 7.69 2.67 23.63
CA PRO A 248 8.01 1.97 22.39
C PRO A 248 8.81 2.80 21.37
N MET A 249 8.59 4.11 21.33
CA MET A 249 9.20 5.02 20.36
C MET A 249 10.24 5.97 20.99
N TRP A 250 10.66 5.72 22.23
CA TRP A 250 11.70 6.51 22.87
C TRP A 250 13.02 6.44 22.09
N GLY A 251 13.59 7.63 21.81
CA GLY A 251 14.85 7.74 21.07
C GLY A 251 14.74 7.40 19.58
N ALA A 252 13.53 7.24 19.03
CA ALA A 252 13.35 7.06 17.60
C ALA A 252 13.52 8.39 16.84
N GLU A 253 14.10 8.31 15.64
CA GLU A 253 14.21 9.43 14.69
C GLU A 253 12.89 9.57 13.92
N VAL A 254 12.42 10.80 13.71
CA VAL A 254 11.17 11.09 12.99
C VAL A 254 11.45 11.94 11.76
N ARG A 255 11.04 11.44 10.59
CA ARG A 255 11.03 12.20 9.33
C ARG A 255 9.59 12.46 8.89
N GLN A 256 9.29 13.68 8.46
CA GLN A 256 7.93 14.10 8.09
C GLN A 256 7.85 14.54 6.64
N ARG A 257 6.71 14.27 6.00
CA ARG A 257 6.37 14.73 4.65
C ARG A 257 4.96 15.29 4.64
N THR A 258 4.84 16.58 4.29
CA THR A 258 3.54 17.23 4.20
C THR A 258 2.81 16.78 2.94
N ASN A 259 1.61 16.26 3.11
CA ASN A 259 0.70 15.88 2.04
C ASN A 259 -0.53 16.82 2.03
N THR A 260 -1.04 17.08 0.82
CA THR A 260 -2.24 17.89 0.62
C THR A 260 -3.35 17.01 0.06
N LEU A 261 -4.45 16.83 0.81
CA LEU A 261 -5.64 16.12 0.33
C LEU A 261 -6.47 16.98 -0.61
N ASN A 262 -6.65 18.24 -0.26
CA ASN A 262 -7.34 19.27 -1.05
C ASN A 262 -6.81 20.65 -0.62
N TYR A 263 -7.33 21.71 -1.21
CA TYR A 263 -6.89 23.09 -0.94
C TYR A 263 -6.93 23.49 0.56
N GLN A 264 -7.74 22.82 1.38
CA GLN A 264 -7.97 23.17 2.79
C GLN A 264 -7.40 22.16 3.80
N ALA A 265 -7.05 20.95 3.38
CA ALA A 265 -6.62 19.89 4.29
C ALA A 265 -5.18 19.45 3.99
N LYS A 266 -4.26 19.85 4.85
CA LYS A 266 -2.88 19.35 4.90
C LYS A 266 -2.73 18.39 6.07
N PHE A 267 -1.87 17.41 5.92
CA PHE A 267 -1.44 16.51 6.99
C PHE A 267 0.00 16.08 6.75
N ASN A 268 0.66 15.64 7.79
CA ASN A 268 2.02 15.15 7.68
C ASN A 268 2.01 13.63 7.82
N ASP A 269 2.46 12.93 6.78
CA ASP A 269 2.89 11.56 6.92
C ASP A 269 4.25 11.53 7.62
N MET A 270 4.47 10.50 8.40
CA MET A 270 5.64 10.35 9.27
C MET A 270 6.28 8.98 9.04
N MET A 271 7.60 8.98 8.99
CA MET A 271 8.44 7.79 9.06
C MET A 271 9.25 7.86 10.35
N ILE A 272 9.06 6.89 11.22
CA ILE A 272 9.68 6.79 12.55
C ILE A 272 10.64 5.61 12.53
N THR A 273 11.90 5.84 12.85
CA THR A 273 12.94 4.82 12.77
C THR A 273 13.66 4.64 14.09
N ARG A 274 13.94 3.39 14.44
CA ARG A 274 14.84 3.00 15.52
C ARG A 274 15.71 1.86 15.02
N LEU A 275 17.02 2.08 15.00
CA LEU A 275 18.01 1.17 14.42
C LEU A 275 18.91 0.58 15.51
#